data_c967323f7e85f839654eb51d95229fce
#
_entry.id   c967323f7e85f839654eb51d95229fce
#
_cell.length_a   1.000
_cell.length_b   1.000
_cell.length_c   1.000
_cell.angle_alpha   90.00
_cell.angle_beta   90.00
_cell.angle_gamma   90.00
#
_symmetry.space_group_name_H-M   'P 1'
#
loop_
_entity.id
_entity.type
_entity.pdbx_description
1 polymer ?
#
loop_
_entity_poly.entity_id
_entity_poly.type
_entity_poly.pdbx_seq_one_letter_code
_entity_poly.pdbx_strand_id
1 'polypeptide(L)'
;MTAASIFYPILTIILLYILFKNIKKSISYKKENMQVLLLLNEDDKRFHLISRLLMAVMILLTGTMIRGLIETKTYSSEDVMIMAILPVLVITLYIPLSKKTMISTLGIHKRSNLVRWEDIRGINYNKPDEKNKVKVRVNYMLMNKETSMDLTFLKDDPQLEEFKEQAKNYKNMKKKDKKSGK
;
A
#
# COMPACT_ATOMS: atom_id res chain seq x y z
N MET A 1 25.58 -8.84 -28.37
CA MET A 1 24.67 -8.30 -27.36
C MET A 1 24.31 -9.45 -26.43
N THR A 2 24.62 -9.32 -25.15
CA THR A 2 24.24 -10.33 -24.16
C THR A 2 22.75 -10.20 -23.83
N ALA A 3 22.07 -11.29 -23.49
CA ALA A 3 20.66 -11.24 -23.07
C ALA A 3 20.45 -10.23 -21.93
N ALA A 4 21.44 -10.07 -21.06
CA ALA A 4 21.45 -9.11 -19.97
C ALA A 4 21.35 -7.65 -20.43
N SER A 5 22.02 -7.27 -21.52
CA SER A 5 22.01 -5.91 -22.05
C SER A 5 20.65 -5.44 -22.57
N ILE A 6 19.74 -6.37 -22.86
CA ILE A 6 18.35 -6.07 -23.23
C ILE A 6 17.43 -6.17 -22.03
N PHE A 7 17.64 -7.14 -21.16
CA PHE A 7 16.78 -7.41 -20.01
C PHE A 7 16.76 -6.27 -19.00
N TYR A 8 17.93 -5.73 -18.60
CA TYR A 8 18.01 -4.68 -17.58
C TYR A 8 17.31 -3.36 -17.98
N PRO A 9 17.47 -2.82 -19.20
CA PRO A 9 16.72 -1.64 -19.62
C PRO A 9 15.20 -1.86 -19.60
N ILE A 10 14.71 -3.01 -20.07
CA ILE A 10 13.28 -3.34 -20.05
C ILE A 10 12.76 -3.38 -18.61
N LEU A 11 13.47 -4.06 -17.71
CA LEU A 11 13.11 -4.12 -16.30
C LEU A 11 13.06 -2.73 -15.67
N THR A 12 14.04 -1.88 -15.96
CA THR A 12 14.08 -0.49 -15.47
C THR A 12 12.87 0.31 -15.93
N ILE A 13 12.49 0.21 -17.20
CA ILE A 13 11.31 0.90 -17.75
C ILE A 13 10.04 0.43 -17.05
N ILE A 14 9.88 -0.88 -16.83
CA ILE A 14 8.72 -1.44 -16.12
C ILE A 14 8.66 -0.90 -14.68
N LEU A 15 9.78 -0.91 -13.96
CA LEU A 15 9.84 -0.41 -12.58
C LEU A 15 9.52 1.09 -12.49
N LEU A 16 10.08 1.90 -13.40
CA LEU A 16 9.80 3.33 -13.47
C LEU A 16 8.32 3.60 -13.79
N TYR A 17 7.71 2.81 -14.69
CA TYR A 17 6.28 2.91 -14.99
C TYR A 17 5.42 2.62 -13.75
N ILE A 18 5.74 1.54 -13.00
CA ILE A 18 5.02 1.19 -11.75
C ILE A 18 5.20 2.29 -10.71
N LEU A 19 6.41 2.81 -10.54
CA LEU A 19 6.72 3.91 -9.63
C LEU A 19 5.91 5.16 -9.96
N PHE A 20 5.94 5.58 -11.23
CA PHE A 20 5.19 6.73 -11.71
C PHE A 20 3.68 6.57 -11.51
N LYS A 21 3.12 5.40 -11.82
CA LYS A 21 1.72 5.07 -11.59
C LYS A 21 1.34 5.20 -10.11
N ASN A 22 2.18 4.72 -9.20
CA ASN A 22 1.95 4.80 -7.75
C ASN A 22 2.00 6.25 -7.24
N ILE A 23 2.93 7.06 -7.75
CA ILE A 23 3.05 8.48 -7.42
C ILE A 23 1.84 9.26 -7.94
N LYS A 24 1.47 9.07 -9.22
CA LYS A 24 0.31 9.73 -9.83
C LYS A 24 -0.98 9.43 -9.05
N LYS A 25 -1.19 8.18 -8.68
CA LYS A 25 -2.33 7.76 -7.86
C LYS A 25 -2.35 8.46 -6.49
N SER A 26 -1.20 8.60 -5.85
CA SER A 26 -1.09 9.30 -4.55
C SER A 26 -1.40 10.80 -4.67
N ILE A 27 -0.97 11.44 -5.75
CA ILE A 27 -1.25 12.87 -6.02
C ILE A 27 -2.74 13.08 -6.32
N SER A 28 -3.36 12.17 -7.10
CA SER A 28 -4.79 12.25 -7.42
C SER A 28 -5.66 12.28 -6.17
N TYR A 29 -5.38 11.43 -5.18
CA TYR A 29 -6.14 11.41 -3.92
C TYR A 29 -6.01 12.71 -3.13
N LYS A 30 -4.85 13.38 -3.15
CA LYS A 30 -4.69 14.70 -2.53
C LYS A 30 -5.53 15.78 -3.20
N LYS A 31 -5.69 15.72 -4.52
CA LYS A 31 -6.52 16.67 -5.28
C LYS A 31 -8.03 16.53 -5.00
N GLU A 32 -8.49 15.35 -4.58
CA GLU A 32 -9.88 15.09 -4.24
C GLU A 32 -10.28 15.60 -2.84
N ASN A 33 -9.51 16.51 -2.21
CA ASN A 33 -9.76 17.05 -0.85
C ASN A 33 -9.96 15.94 0.20
N MET A 34 -9.15 14.91 0.12
CA MET A 34 -9.18 13.78 1.05
C MET A 34 -8.85 14.24 2.46
N GLN A 35 -9.78 14.07 3.39
CA GLN A 35 -9.53 14.23 4.83
C GLN A 35 -9.31 12.85 5.44
N VAL A 36 -8.21 12.69 6.16
CA VAL A 36 -7.91 11.47 6.93
C VAL A 36 -8.72 11.53 8.23
N LEU A 37 -9.55 10.52 8.43
CA LEU A 37 -10.39 10.40 9.62
C LEU A 37 -9.70 9.52 10.66
N LEU A 38 -9.08 8.41 10.23
CA LEU A 38 -8.48 7.42 11.12
C LEU A 38 -7.21 6.84 10.53
N LEU A 39 -6.19 6.60 11.38
CA LEU A 39 -4.96 5.89 11.01
C LEU A 39 -4.89 4.58 11.79
N LEU A 40 -4.90 3.44 11.07
CA LEU A 40 -4.88 2.12 11.70
C LEU A 40 -3.45 1.68 12.00
N ASN A 41 -3.08 1.66 13.26
CA ASN A 41 -1.72 1.33 13.67
C ASN A 41 -1.45 -0.19 13.70
N GLU A 42 -2.43 -0.99 14.13
CA GLU A 42 -2.25 -2.45 14.29
C GLU A 42 -2.21 -3.21 12.97
N ASP A 43 -2.95 -2.74 11.96
CA ASP A 43 -3.02 -3.41 10.66
C ASP A 43 -1.67 -3.45 9.92
N ASP A 44 -0.82 -2.46 10.17
CA ASP A 44 0.41 -2.23 9.41
C ASP A 44 1.70 -2.65 10.12
N LYS A 45 1.66 -3.04 11.40
CA LYS A 45 2.88 -3.33 12.20
C LYS A 45 3.84 -4.29 11.50
N ARG A 46 3.32 -5.40 10.93
CA ARG A 46 4.15 -6.40 10.25
C ARG A 46 4.76 -5.86 8.97
N PHE A 47 3.99 -5.07 8.21
CA PHE A 47 4.46 -4.52 6.94
C PHE A 47 5.50 -3.42 7.14
N HIS A 48 5.37 -2.61 8.19
CA HIS A 48 6.41 -1.66 8.57
C HIS A 48 7.71 -2.35 8.98
N LEU A 49 7.65 -3.48 9.67
CA LEU A 49 8.84 -4.27 9.99
C LEU A 49 9.50 -4.80 8.72
N ILE A 50 8.72 -5.42 7.82
CA ILE A 50 9.22 -5.95 6.55
C ILE A 50 9.82 -4.83 5.70
N SER A 51 9.18 -3.66 5.61
CA SER A 51 9.70 -2.53 4.83
C SER A 51 11.02 -1.99 5.37
N ARG A 52 11.17 -1.91 6.71
CA ARG A 52 12.44 -1.51 7.35
C ARG A 52 13.55 -2.53 7.09
N LEU A 53 13.23 -3.81 7.20
CA LEU A 53 14.18 -4.89 6.97
C LEU A 53 14.62 -4.93 5.50
N LEU A 54 13.69 -4.74 4.57
CA LEU A 54 13.98 -4.59 3.14
C LEU A 54 14.95 -3.43 2.89
N MET A 55 14.69 -2.26 3.48
CA MET A 55 15.58 -1.10 3.36
C MET A 55 16.97 -1.37 3.92
N ALA A 56 17.07 -2.02 5.09
CA ALA A 56 18.36 -2.36 5.70
C ALA A 56 19.18 -3.31 4.81
N VAL A 57 18.55 -4.38 4.30
CA VAL A 57 19.20 -5.33 3.38
C VAL A 57 19.69 -4.61 2.12
N MET A 58 18.88 -3.69 1.61
CA MET A 58 19.25 -2.98 0.39
C MET A 58 20.40 -1.98 0.59
N ILE A 59 20.43 -1.29 1.72
CA ILE A 59 21.57 -0.43 2.06
C ILE A 59 22.85 -1.26 2.15
N LEU A 60 22.79 -2.44 2.78
CA LEU A 60 23.93 -3.35 2.87
C LEU A 60 24.38 -3.84 1.48
N LEU A 61 23.45 -4.31 0.65
CA LEU A 61 23.78 -4.77 -0.71
C LEU A 61 24.39 -3.65 -1.56
N THR A 62 23.80 -2.46 -1.52
CA THR A 62 24.34 -1.32 -2.26
C THR A 62 25.72 -0.94 -1.76
N GLY A 63 25.93 -0.94 -0.43
CA GLY A 63 27.23 -0.64 0.18
C GLY A 63 28.31 -1.64 -0.20
N THR A 64 28.00 -2.96 -0.17
CA THR A 64 28.95 -4.01 -0.58
C THR A 64 29.28 -3.94 -2.07
N MET A 65 28.30 -3.65 -2.92
CA MET A 65 28.55 -3.45 -4.36
C MET A 65 29.47 -2.24 -4.61
N ILE A 66 29.19 -1.10 -4.00
CA ILE A 66 30.03 0.11 -4.14
C ILE A 66 31.45 -0.18 -3.69
N ARG A 67 31.61 -0.85 -2.54
CA ARG A 67 32.92 -1.24 -2.03
C ARG A 67 33.65 -2.16 -2.99
N GLY A 68 33.00 -3.20 -3.52
CA GLY A 68 33.60 -4.11 -4.49
C GLY A 68 34.07 -3.39 -5.75
N LEU A 69 33.31 -2.43 -6.27
CA LEU A 69 33.68 -1.62 -7.44
C LEU A 69 34.90 -0.72 -7.16
N ILE A 70 34.99 -0.14 -5.96
CA ILE A 70 36.13 0.69 -5.57
C ILE A 70 37.41 -0.17 -5.45
N GLU A 71 37.31 -1.36 -4.87
CA GLU A 71 38.43 -2.26 -4.66
C GLU A 71 38.96 -2.87 -5.98
N THR A 72 38.06 -3.29 -6.88
CA THR A 72 38.44 -3.93 -8.15
C THR A 72 38.85 -2.95 -9.25
N LYS A 73 38.40 -1.69 -9.15
CA LYS A 73 38.58 -0.65 -10.19
C LYS A 73 38.13 -1.05 -11.60
N THR A 74 37.38 -2.13 -11.71
CA THR A 74 36.84 -2.64 -12.95
C THR A 74 35.32 -2.47 -12.95
N TYR A 75 34.81 -1.82 -13.99
CA TYR A 75 33.36 -1.56 -14.12
C TYR A 75 32.88 -2.24 -15.41
N SER A 76 32.02 -3.21 -15.26
CA SER A 76 31.25 -3.71 -16.39
C SER A 76 30.01 -2.86 -16.59
N SER A 77 29.50 -2.80 -17.83
CA SER A 77 28.22 -2.12 -18.09
C SER A 77 27.06 -2.75 -17.31
N GLU A 78 27.16 -4.04 -17.00
CA GLU A 78 26.17 -4.78 -16.21
C GLU A 78 26.17 -4.34 -14.75
N ASP A 79 27.34 -4.13 -14.13
CA ASP A 79 27.46 -3.65 -12.75
C ASP A 79 26.81 -2.27 -12.58
N VAL A 80 27.07 -1.36 -13.55
CA VAL A 80 26.46 -0.01 -13.53
C VAL A 80 24.95 -0.09 -13.66
N MET A 81 24.43 -0.96 -14.52
CA MET A 81 22.99 -1.15 -14.68
C MET A 81 22.34 -1.73 -13.42
N ILE A 82 22.94 -2.72 -12.79
CA ILE A 82 22.42 -3.31 -11.55
C ILE A 82 22.40 -2.24 -10.45
N MET A 83 23.45 -1.44 -10.30
CA MET A 83 23.51 -0.34 -9.34
C MET A 83 22.39 0.69 -9.56
N ALA A 84 22.02 0.97 -10.80
CA ALA A 84 20.93 1.89 -11.12
C ALA A 84 19.54 1.28 -10.84
N ILE A 85 19.35 0.00 -11.17
CA ILE A 85 18.06 -0.70 -11.01
C ILE A 85 17.73 -0.93 -9.53
N LEU A 86 18.71 -1.27 -8.73
CA LEU A 86 18.54 -1.68 -7.35
C LEU A 86 17.81 -0.62 -6.51
N PRO A 87 18.24 0.66 -6.47
CA PRO A 87 17.51 1.72 -5.76
C PRO A 87 16.07 1.92 -6.27
N VAL A 88 15.86 1.86 -7.59
CA VAL A 88 14.52 2.03 -8.19
C VAL A 88 13.59 0.90 -7.75
N LEU A 89 14.08 -0.35 -7.77
CA LEU A 89 13.34 -1.52 -7.29
C LEU A 89 12.92 -1.33 -5.82
N VAL A 90 13.87 -0.91 -4.97
CA VAL A 90 13.60 -0.69 -3.55
C VAL A 90 12.56 0.38 -3.32
N ILE A 91 12.74 1.54 -3.94
CA ILE A 91 11.78 2.63 -3.79
C ILE A 91 10.39 2.19 -4.27
N THR A 92 10.33 1.43 -5.37
CA THR A 92 9.07 0.91 -5.93
C THR A 92 8.35 -0.04 -4.97
N LEU A 93 9.10 -0.89 -4.27
CA LEU A 93 8.56 -1.81 -3.26
C LEU A 93 8.28 -1.12 -1.91
N TYR A 94 9.16 -0.20 -1.50
CA TYR A 94 9.06 0.48 -0.22
C TYR A 94 7.83 1.40 -0.12
N ILE A 95 7.56 2.19 -1.17
CA ILE A 95 6.44 3.16 -1.15
C ILE A 95 5.10 2.50 -0.79
N PRO A 96 4.64 1.40 -1.42
CA PRO A 96 3.38 0.77 -1.04
C PRO A 96 3.43 0.10 0.33
N LEU A 97 4.59 -0.46 0.75
CA LEU A 97 4.75 -1.15 2.02
C LEU A 97 4.83 -0.19 3.22
N SER A 98 5.34 1.02 3.01
CA SER A 98 5.46 2.04 4.06
C SER A 98 4.17 2.85 4.29
N LYS A 99 3.22 2.78 3.36
CA LYS A 99 1.95 3.50 3.51
C LYS A 99 1.09 2.87 4.60
N LYS A 100 0.66 3.70 5.53
CA LYS A 100 -0.27 3.31 6.59
C LYS A 100 -1.66 3.05 6.03
N THR A 101 -2.33 2.06 6.60
CA THR A 101 -3.76 1.88 6.38
C THR A 101 -4.51 3.02 7.04
N MET A 102 -5.36 3.70 6.29
CA MET A 102 -6.12 4.86 6.78
C MET A 102 -7.55 4.85 6.25
N ILE A 103 -8.42 5.43 7.03
CA ILE A 103 -9.80 5.69 6.68
C ILE A 103 -9.94 7.18 6.40
N SER A 104 -10.56 7.53 5.31
CA SER A 104 -10.75 8.89 4.85
C SER A 104 -12.19 9.15 4.46
N THR A 105 -12.51 10.40 4.16
CA THR A 105 -13.80 10.81 3.59
C THR A 105 -14.10 10.10 2.27
N LEU A 106 -13.08 9.74 1.50
CA LEU A 106 -13.23 9.04 0.22
C LEU A 106 -13.45 7.52 0.37
N GLY A 107 -12.94 6.92 1.44
CA GLY A 107 -12.99 5.48 1.63
C GLY A 107 -11.85 4.93 2.48
N ILE A 108 -11.58 3.66 2.30
CA ILE A 108 -10.54 2.91 3.02
C ILE A 108 -9.31 2.82 2.14
N HIS A 109 -8.20 3.37 2.63
CA HIS A 109 -6.90 3.25 1.98
C HIS A 109 -6.10 2.15 2.68
N LYS A 110 -5.82 1.09 1.94
CA LYS A 110 -4.91 0.05 2.42
C LYS A 110 -3.74 -0.08 1.47
N ARG A 111 -2.55 0.23 1.96
CA ARG A 111 -1.32 0.33 1.15
C ARG A 111 -1.50 1.36 0.02
N SER A 112 -1.45 0.98 -1.22
CA SER A 112 -1.66 1.89 -2.38
C SER A 112 -3.06 1.79 -2.97
N ASN A 113 -3.96 1.03 -2.35
CA ASN A 113 -5.31 0.83 -2.87
C ASN A 113 -6.31 1.65 -2.07
N LEU A 114 -7.17 2.38 -2.79
CA LEU A 114 -8.34 3.04 -2.23
C LEU A 114 -9.56 2.20 -2.60
N VAL A 115 -10.32 1.82 -1.59
CA VAL A 115 -11.67 1.28 -1.75
C VAL A 115 -12.64 2.39 -1.36
N ARG A 116 -13.34 2.93 -2.35
CA ARG A 116 -14.31 4.00 -2.12
C ARG A 116 -15.50 3.47 -1.33
N TRP A 117 -16.10 4.33 -0.51
CA TRP A 117 -17.27 3.96 0.28
C TRP A 117 -18.42 3.45 -0.59
N GLU A 118 -18.59 4.01 -1.79
CA GLU A 118 -19.63 3.61 -2.76
C GLU A 118 -19.47 2.19 -3.28
N ASP A 119 -18.22 1.67 -3.34
CA ASP A 119 -17.90 0.32 -3.79
C ASP A 119 -18.10 -0.72 -2.70
N ILE A 120 -18.17 -0.32 -1.42
CA ILE A 120 -18.33 -1.23 -0.29
C ILE A 120 -19.74 -1.83 -0.30
N ARG A 121 -19.77 -3.17 -0.27
CA ARG A 121 -21.00 -3.98 -0.24
C ARG A 121 -21.36 -4.44 1.16
N GLY A 122 -20.36 -4.82 1.95
CA GLY A 122 -20.57 -5.33 3.29
C GLY A 122 -19.34 -5.19 4.17
N ILE A 123 -19.57 -5.09 5.47
CA ILE A 123 -18.51 -5.07 6.49
C ILE A 123 -18.89 -6.11 7.53
N ASN A 124 -18.03 -7.10 7.71
CA ASN A 124 -18.22 -8.21 8.64
C ASN A 124 -17.19 -8.11 9.77
N TYR A 125 -17.67 -8.12 10.99
CA TYR A 125 -16.84 -8.08 12.20
C TYR A 125 -16.69 -9.50 12.74
N ASN A 126 -15.46 -10.02 12.70
CA ASN A 126 -15.16 -11.34 13.24
C ASN A 126 -15.01 -11.27 14.77
N LYS A 127 -15.20 -12.39 15.43
CA LYS A 127 -14.88 -12.51 16.86
C LYS A 127 -13.38 -12.25 17.09
N PRO A 128 -13.00 -11.71 18.25
CA PRO A 128 -11.60 -11.55 18.61
C PRO A 128 -10.85 -12.88 18.56
N ASP A 129 -9.62 -12.85 18.07
CA ASP A 129 -8.71 -13.99 18.13
C ASP A 129 -8.06 -14.14 19.53
N GLU A 130 -7.25 -15.19 19.72
CA GLU A 130 -6.51 -15.44 20.98
C GLU A 130 -5.59 -14.27 21.40
N LYS A 131 -5.26 -13.38 20.49
CA LYS A 131 -4.43 -12.19 20.72
C LYS A 131 -5.26 -10.92 20.91
N ASN A 132 -6.55 -11.06 21.21
CA ASN A 132 -7.50 -9.95 21.33
C ASN A 132 -7.57 -9.07 20.06
N LYS A 133 -7.33 -9.63 18.88
CA LYS A 133 -7.42 -8.91 17.60
C LYS A 133 -8.74 -9.22 16.91
N VAL A 134 -9.43 -8.17 16.53
CA VAL A 134 -10.67 -8.21 15.75
C VAL A 134 -10.33 -8.01 14.29
N LYS A 135 -10.61 -9.01 13.45
CA LYS A 135 -10.52 -8.88 11.99
C LYS A 135 -11.86 -8.39 11.45
N VAL A 136 -11.80 -7.29 10.76
CA VAL A 136 -12.96 -6.72 10.07
C VAL A 136 -12.79 -6.95 8.58
N ARG A 137 -13.65 -7.77 8.00
CA ARG A 137 -13.66 -8.06 6.57
C ARG A 137 -14.56 -7.09 5.84
N VAL A 138 -13.97 -6.34 4.92
CA VAL A 138 -14.68 -5.38 4.06
C VAL A 138 -14.81 -5.99 2.66
N ASN A 139 -16.04 -6.27 2.24
CA ASN A 139 -16.35 -6.77 0.91
C ASN A 139 -16.67 -5.58 0.01
N TYR A 140 -16.08 -5.54 -1.17
CA TYR A 140 -16.23 -4.43 -2.12
C TYR A 140 -16.18 -4.91 -3.56
N MET A 141 -16.65 -4.06 -4.48
CA MET A 141 -16.57 -4.33 -5.92
C MET A 141 -15.30 -3.71 -6.49
N LEU A 142 -14.53 -4.50 -7.23
CA LEU A 142 -13.38 -4.04 -8.00
C LEU A 142 -13.49 -4.56 -9.44
N MET A 143 -13.59 -3.67 -10.42
CA MET A 143 -13.73 -4.05 -11.85
C MET A 143 -14.82 -5.12 -12.08
N ASN A 144 -16.01 -4.92 -11.49
CA ASN A 144 -17.16 -5.83 -11.53
C ASN A 144 -16.94 -7.21 -10.87
N LYS A 145 -15.87 -7.37 -10.10
CA LYS A 145 -15.64 -8.59 -9.30
C LYS A 145 -15.76 -8.26 -7.82
N GLU A 146 -16.46 -9.13 -7.09
CA GLU A 146 -16.49 -9.03 -5.64
C GLU A 146 -15.14 -9.45 -5.06
N THR A 147 -14.62 -8.61 -4.20
CA THR A 147 -13.30 -8.77 -3.57
C THR A 147 -13.41 -8.38 -2.11
N SER A 148 -12.51 -8.85 -1.27
CA SER A 148 -12.47 -8.50 0.14
C SER A 148 -11.09 -8.02 0.59
N MET A 149 -11.09 -7.17 1.62
CA MET A 149 -9.90 -6.83 2.38
C MET A 149 -10.16 -7.02 3.86
N ASP A 150 -9.15 -7.43 4.60
CA ASP A 150 -9.24 -7.55 6.05
C ASP A 150 -8.52 -6.37 6.70
N LEU A 151 -9.15 -5.74 7.69
CA LEU A 151 -8.57 -4.74 8.59
C LEU A 151 -8.40 -5.38 9.95
N THR A 152 -7.34 -5.02 10.68
CA THR A 152 -7.04 -5.59 11.99
C THR A 152 -7.06 -4.49 13.05
N PHE A 153 -7.84 -4.69 14.10
CA PHE A 153 -7.94 -3.83 15.27
C PHE A 153 -7.65 -4.62 16.54
N LEU A 154 -7.28 -3.95 17.62
CA LEU A 154 -7.38 -4.56 18.94
C LEU A 154 -8.84 -4.48 19.41
N LYS A 155 -9.28 -5.44 20.25
CA LYS A 155 -10.66 -5.53 20.74
C LYS A 155 -11.09 -4.25 21.48
N ASP A 156 -10.17 -3.74 22.30
CA ASP A 156 -10.42 -2.58 23.17
C ASP A 156 -9.87 -1.26 22.58
N ASP A 157 -9.54 -1.25 21.28
CA ASP A 157 -9.03 -0.07 20.58
C ASP A 157 -10.20 0.88 20.27
N PRO A 158 -10.16 2.16 20.72
CA PRO A 158 -11.17 3.13 20.37
C PRO A 158 -11.32 3.30 18.85
N GLN A 159 -10.28 3.04 18.07
CA GLN A 159 -10.33 3.08 16.62
C GLN A 159 -11.34 2.10 16.02
N LEU A 160 -11.62 0.98 16.68
CA LEU A 160 -12.64 0.03 16.22
C LEU A 160 -14.05 0.63 16.29
N GLU A 161 -14.37 1.33 17.40
CA GLU A 161 -15.68 1.97 17.57
C GLU A 161 -15.83 3.16 16.62
N GLU A 162 -14.80 3.98 16.49
CA GLU A 162 -14.77 5.09 15.52
C GLU A 162 -14.98 4.58 14.09
N PHE A 163 -14.34 3.47 13.73
CA PHE A 163 -14.55 2.83 12.42
C PHE A 163 -15.99 2.38 12.22
N LYS A 164 -16.61 1.74 13.24
CA LYS A 164 -18.01 1.32 13.18
C LYS A 164 -18.95 2.50 12.97
N GLU A 165 -18.68 3.60 13.66
CA GLU A 165 -19.47 4.83 13.53
C GLU A 165 -19.37 5.42 12.12
N GLN A 166 -18.16 5.56 11.59
CA GLN A 166 -17.93 6.06 10.22
C GLN A 166 -18.61 5.17 9.18
N ALA A 167 -18.46 3.86 9.30
CA ALA A 167 -19.11 2.91 8.40
C ALA A 167 -20.65 3.00 8.44
N LYS A 168 -21.22 3.21 9.64
CA LYS A 168 -22.67 3.40 9.83
C LYS A 168 -23.15 4.70 9.22
N ASN A 169 -22.42 5.79 9.45
CA ASN A 169 -22.75 7.11 8.90
C ASN A 169 -22.78 7.08 7.39
N TYR A 170 -21.79 6.45 6.77
CA TYR A 170 -21.74 6.31 5.32
C TYR A 170 -22.88 5.44 4.75
N LYS A 171 -23.21 4.34 5.42
CA LYS A 171 -24.36 3.50 5.05
C LYS A 171 -25.69 4.25 5.11
N ASN A 172 -25.83 5.16 6.07
CA ASN A 172 -27.02 5.99 6.25
C ASN A 172 -27.12 7.08 5.16
N MET A 173 -26.01 7.71 4.80
CA MET A 173 -25.95 8.66 3.68
C MET A 173 -26.40 8.00 2.37
N LYS A 174 -25.84 6.82 2.04
CA LYS A 174 -26.21 6.05 0.85
C LYS A 174 -27.69 5.65 0.79
N LYS A 175 -28.33 5.46 1.96
CA LYS A 175 -29.78 5.21 2.02
C LYS A 175 -30.62 6.47 1.77
N LYS A 176 -30.13 7.63 2.22
CA LYS A 176 -30.82 8.91 2.00
C LYS A 176 -30.77 9.31 0.52
N ASP A 177 -29.62 9.20 -0.12
CA ASP A 177 -29.43 9.52 -1.53
C ASP A 177 -30.32 8.65 -2.44
N LYS A 178 -30.50 7.37 -2.10
CA LYS A 178 -31.42 6.48 -2.83
C LYS A 178 -32.92 6.83 -2.64
N LYS A 179 -33.28 7.52 -1.55
CA LYS A 179 -34.66 7.95 -1.30
C LYS A 179 -34.98 9.31 -1.91
N SER A 180 -33.97 10.19 -2.03
CA SER A 180 -34.13 11.53 -2.61
C SER A 180 -34.03 11.53 -4.15
N GLY A 181 -33.53 10.46 -4.75
CA GLY A 181 -33.47 10.30 -6.21
C GLY A 181 -34.63 9.54 -6.83
N LYS A 182 -35.73 9.38 -6.08
CA LYS A 182 -37.04 8.96 -6.56
C LYS A 182 -38.00 10.12 -6.40
#